data_1ea0aa6f0fc674028abd98269e062aee
#
_entry.id   1ea0aa6f0fc674028abd98269e062aee
#
_cell.length_a   1.000
_cell.length_b   1.000
_cell.length_c   1.000
_cell.angle_alpha   90.00
_cell.angle_beta   90.00
_cell.angle_gamma   90.00
#
_symmetry.space_group_name_H-M   'P 1'
#
loop_
_entity.id
_entity.type
_entity.pdbx_description
1 polymer ?
#
loop_
_entity_poly.entity_id
_entity_poly.type
_entity_poly.pdbx_seq_one_letter_code
_entity_poly.pdbx_strand_id
1 'polypeptide(L)'
;MMVLLNLIASVTQNNLIGINNDLLIKSKEDLKYFYKVTTDKYPEGDLNIVIMGYNTWLSIPPSKRPLKDRMNIVLTQNNKDKIEDNENIKVLDSLFDAMSWCNTNETGRVFVIGGESVYTQCYLQHMNKINNIYLTRFFDNYQCQKMNTKSFPYEMLSSTDLIGHTSINTECEIYNNGPYKKENLEVHYLIYQNRNTQNKEEIQYLNLLHKIMCEGWRTESRNSITYSTFGERMSFNMDNGFPILTSKKMGYKTILRELLWFIRGSTSNQELLDKNVHIWSQNSTRKFLDSRGLTYEEGDLGPVYGFQWRHSGAEYKDCHTDYSGLGVDQLQNVIDLIKNDPNSRRIIMNAWNPQDIDKMALPPCHV
;
A
#
# COMPACT_ATOMS: atom_id res chain seq x y z
N MET A 1 -4.98 -0.59 17.51
CA MET A 1 -5.52 -0.29 16.15
C MET A 1 -6.60 -1.32 15.88
N MET A 2 -7.72 -0.97 15.24
CA MET A 2 -8.79 -1.92 14.99
C MET A 2 -8.44 -2.77 13.75
N VAL A 3 -8.53 -4.10 13.85
CA VAL A 3 -8.19 -4.99 12.74
C VAL A 3 -9.14 -4.80 11.57
N LEU A 4 -8.57 -4.71 10.35
CA LEU A 4 -9.31 -4.71 9.10
C LEU A 4 -9.18 -6.08 8.42
N LEU A 5 -10.28 -6.58 7.88
CA LEU A 5 -10.37 -7.85 7.20
C LEU A 5 -10.17 -7.66 5.69
N ASN A 6 -9.43 -8.56 5.08
CA ASN A 6 -9.42 -8.72 3.62
C ASN A 6 -10.17 -10.01 3.29
N LEU A 7 -10.97 -10.02 2.25
CA LEU A 7 -11.60 -11.24 1.75
C LEU A 7 -10.86 -11.70 0.50
N ILE A 8 -10.73 -13.01 0.33
CA ILE A 8 -10.19 -13.60 -0.89
C ILE A 8 -11.03 -14.82 -1.27
N ALA A 9 -11.53 -14.83 -2.50
CA ALA A 9 -12.41 -15.87 -3.00
C ALA A 9 -12.20 -16.09 -4.50
N SER A 10 -12.43 -17.34 -4.93
CA SER A 10 -12.52 -17.73 -6.35
C SER A 10 -13.96 -18.04 -6.67
N VAL A 11 -14.50 -17.44 -7.71
CA VAL A 11 -15.91 -17.56 -8.10
C VAL A 11 -16.07 -17.89 -9.57
N THR A 12 -17.12 -18.64 -9.89
CA THR A 12 -17.63 -18.79 -11.26
C THR A 12 -18.30 -17.51 -11.74
N GLN A 13 -18.70 -17.48 -13.00
CA GLN A 13 -19.49 -16.37 -13.54
C GLN A 13 -20.80 -16.14 -12.77
N ASN A 14 -21.37 -17.20 -12.18
CA ASN A 14 -22.59 -17.15 -11.37
C ASN A 14 -22.33 -17.00 -9.85
N ASN A 15 -21.14 -16.54 -9.46
CA ASN A 15 -20.72 -16.30 -8.06
C ASN A 15 -20.66 -17.56 -7.17
N LEU A 16 -20.59 -18.76 -7.76
CA LEU A 16 -20.43 -20.00 -6.99
C LEU A 16 -18.96 -20.20 -6.60
N ILE A 17 -18.71 -20.65 -5.36
CA ILE A 17 -17.37 -20.86 -4.79
C ILE A 17 -17.01 -22.34 -4.64
N GLY A 18 -17.99 -23.22 -4.50
CA GLY A 18 -17.72 -24.62 -4.24
C GLY A 18 -18.96 -25.50 -4.30
N ILE A 19 -18.73 -26.80 -4.28
CA ILE A 19 -19.74 -27.85 -4.27
C ILE A 19 -19.23 -29.04 -3.46
N ASN A 20 -20.11 -29.67 -2.65
CA ASN A 20 -19.80 -30.89 -1.88
C ASN A 20 -18.49 -30.79 -1.07
N ASN A 21 -18.24 -29.65 -0.41
CA ASN A 21 -17.01 -29.34 0.32
C ASN A 21 -15.71 -29.36 -0.49
N ASP A 22 -15.78 -29.14 -1.80
CA ASP A 22 -14.60 -28.97 -2.67
C ASP A 22 -14.76 -27.72 -3.54
N LEU A 23 -13.67 -27.28 -4.16
CA LEU A 23 -13.70 -26.18 -5.11
C LEU A 23 -14.44 -26.57 -6.37
N LEU A 24 -15.26 -25.68 -6.90
CA LEU A 24 -15.97 -25.91 -8.17
C LEU A 24 -15.00 -25.89 -9.36
N ILE A 25 -14.02 -24.99 -9.31
CA ILE A 25 -12.97 -24.85 -10.32
C ILE A 25 -11.62 -24.90 -9.61
N LYS A 26 -10.72 -25.73 -10.10
CA LYS A 26 -9.32 -25.84 -9.63
C LYS A 26 -8.39 -25.27 -10.68
N SER A 27 -7.58 -24.29 -10.31
CA SER A 27 -6.58 -23.66 -11.15
C SER A 27 -5.25 -23.56 -10.41
N LYS A 28 -4.16 -24.01 -11.04
CA LYS A 28 -2.82 -23.87 -10.47
C LYS A 28 -2.41 -22.41 -10.34
N GLU A 29 -2.81 -21.59 -11.31
CA GLU A 29 -2.47 -20.16 -11.30
C GLU A 29 -3.26 -19.41 -10.22
N ASP A 30 -4.53 -19.77 -10.00
CA ASP A 30 -5.32 -19.21 -8.90
C ASP A 30 -4.76 -19.60 -7.52
N LEU A 31 -4.33 -20.84 -7.34
CA LEU A 31 -3.67 -21.27 -6.09
C LEU A 31 -2.34 -20.55 -5.85
N LYS A 32 -1.56 -20.27 -6.91
CA LYS A 32 -0.35 -19.44 -6.79
C LYS A 32 -0.69 -17.99 -6.41
N TYR A 33 -1.72 -17.41 -7.04
CA TYR A 33 -2.20 -16.08 -6.71
C TYR A 33 -2.69 -16.00 -5.27
N PHE A 34 -3.52 -16.96 -4.84
CA PHE A 34 -3.97 -17.09 -3.45
C PHE A 34 -2.80 -17.14 -2.46
N TYR A 35 -1.82 -18.00 -2.73
CA TYR A 35 -0.60 -18.09 -1.90
C TYR A 35 0.10 -16.75 -1.85
N LYS A 36 0.42 -16.16 -3.00
CA LYS A 36 1.12 -14.87 -3.10
C LYS A 36 0.41 -13.77 -2.30
N VAL A 37 -0.89 -13.58 -2.51
CA VAL A 37 -1.67 -12.52 -1.84
C VAL A 37 -1.72 -12.73 -0.33
N THR A 38 -1.92 -13.96 0.13
CA THR A 38 -2.10 -14.26 1.55
C THR A 38 -0.80 -14.42 2.34
N THR A 39 0.35 -14.55 1.66
CA THR A 39 1.68 -14.61 2.30
C THR A 39 2.50 -13.34 2.13
N ASP A 40 2.07 -12.42 1.26
CA ASP A 40 2.74 -11.13 1.06
C ASP A 40 2.74 -10.32 2.35
N LYS A 41 3.95 -10.15 2.93
CA LYS A 41 4.17 -9.42 4.17
C LYS A 41 4.45 -7.97 3.86
N TYR A 42 3.46 -7.12 4.05
CA TYR A 42 3.62 -5.68 3.95
C TYR A 42 2.81 -4.95 5.03
N PRO A 43 3.44 -4.12 5.86
CA PRO A 43 4.89 -3.93 6.03
C PRO A 43 5.60 -5.20 6.49
N GLU A 44 6.92 -5.31 6.31
CA GLU A 44 7.73 -6.44 6.81
C GLU A 44 7.47 -6.64 8.32
N GLY A 45 7.04 -7.82 8.71
CA GLY A 45 6.63 -8.08 10.09
C GLY A 45 6.04 -9.48 10.25
N ASP A 46 5.00 -9.54 11.04
CA ASP A 46 4.35 -10.74 11.51
C ASP A 46 3.68 -11.58 10.42
N LEU A 47 3.37 -12.82 10.76
CA LEU A 47 2.65 -13.71 9.87
C LEU A 47 1.25 -13.16 9.57
N ASN A 48 0.87 -13.21 8.30
CA ASN A 48 -0.52 -12.97 7.92
C ASN A 48 -1.42 -14.05 8.50
N ILE A 49 -2.69 -13.71 8.71
CA ILE A 49 -3.69 -14.59 9.25
C ILE A 49 -4.67 -15.00 8.15
N VAL A 50 -5.05 -16.27 8.11
CA VAL A 50 -6.17 -16.78 7.32
C VAL A 50 -7.26 -17.28 8.24
N ILE A 51 -8.47 -16.76 8.10
CA ILE A 51 -9.66 -17.14 8.86
C ILE A 51 -10.59 -17.96 7.95
N MET A 52 -11.00 -19.13 8.41
CA MET A 52 -11.87 -20.03 7.65
C MET A 52 -12.85 -20.76 8.54
N GLY A 53 -14.00 -21.13 7.99
CA GLY A 53 -14.92 -22.05 8.65
C GLY A 53 -14.42 -23.50 8.59
N TYR A 54 -14.91 -24.34 9.50
CA TYR A 54 -14.49 -25.74 9.62
C TYR A 54 -14.66 -26.55 8.32
N ASN A 55 -15.72 -26.34 7.56
CA ASN A 55 -15.91 -27.02 6.26
C ASN A 55 -14.85 -26.61 5.23
N THR A 56 -14.43 -25.34 5.23
CA THR A 56 -13.32 -24.88 4.39
C THR A 56 -12.01 -25.51 4.83
N TRP A 57 -11.77 -25.61 6.14
CA TRP A 57 -10.63 -26.37 6.68
C TRP A 57 -10.60 -27.81 6.18
N LEU A 58 -11.75 -28.52 6.22
CA LEU A 58 -11.85 -29.90 5.73
C LEU A 58 -11.64 -30.03 4.23
N SER A 59 -11.98 -29.02 3.44
CA SER A 59 -11.79 -29.03 1.98
C SER A 59 -10.32 -28.89 1.57
N ILE A 60 -9.46 -28.37 2.44
CA ILE A 60 -8.01 -28.32 2.21
C ILE A 60 -7.44 -29.73 2.37
N PRO A 61 -6.65 -30.23 1.39
CA PRO A 61 -6.03 -31.56 1.52
C PRO A 61 -5.22 -31.70 2.83
N PRO A 62 -5.28 -32.85 3.52
CA PRO A 62 -4.56 -33.05 4.78
C PRO A 62 -3.07 -32.71 4.73
N SER A 63 -2.40 -33.05 3.63
CA SER A 63 -0.98 -32.75 3.39
C SER A 63 -0.67 -31.25 3.21
N LYS A 64 -1.69 -30.41 3.09
CA LYS A 64 -1.58 -28.95 2.92
C LYS A 64 -2.12 -28.17 4.13
N ARG A 65 -2.56 -28.83 5.18
CA ARG A 65 -3.02 -28.25 6.45
C ARG A 65 -1.92 -28.33 7.50
N PRO A 66 -1.65 -27.26 8.28
CA PRO A 66 -2.12 -25.89 8.08
C PRO A 66 -1.52 -25.25 6.82
N LEU A 67 -2.18 -24.18 6.33
CA LEU A 67 -1.63 -23.40 5.24
C LEU A 67 -0.32 -22.75 5.71
N LYS A 68 0.79 -23.06 5.04
CA LYS A 68 2.15 -22.62 5.41
C LYS A 68 2.31 -21.10 5.34
N ASP A 69 3.24 -20.59 6.12
CA ASP A 69 3.65 -19.18 6.17
C ASP A 69 2.52 -18.21 6.59
N ARG A 70 1.52 -18.74 7.31
CA ARG A 70 0.34 -18.02 7.81
C ARG A 70 -0.14 -18.62 9.12
N MET A 71 -0.68 -17.77 10.00
CA MET A 71 -1.49 -18.25 11.12
C MET A 71 -2.87 -18.66 10.60
N ASN A 72 -3.33 -19.86 10.94
CA ASN A 72 -4.61 -20.40 10.50
C ASN A 72 -5.63 -20.30 11.64
N ILE A 73 -6.69 -19.54 11.47
CA ILE A 73 -7.80 -19.49 12.43
C ILE A 73 -8.97 -20.28 11.84
N VAL A 74 -9.37 -21.33 12.56
CA VAL A 74 -10.50 -22.19 12.16
C VAL A 74 -11.69 -21.91 13.05
N LEU A 75 -12.82 -21.53 12.46
CA LEU A 75 -14.05 -21.21 13.18
C LEU A 75 -14.92 -22.46 13.31
N THR A 76 -15.13 -22.90 14.58
CA THR A 76 -16.03 -24.01 14.89
C THR A 76 -16.42 -24.01 16.36
N GLN A 77 -17.69 -24.31 16.66
CA GLN A 77 -18.19 -24.51 18.01
C GLN A 77 -18.11 -25.98 18.45
N ASN A 78 -18.32 -26.92 17.55
CA ASN A 78 -18.58 -28.32 17.87
C ASN A 78 -17.49 -29.31 17.44
N ASN A 79 -16.40 -28.84 16.82
CA ASN A 79 -15.38 -29.74 16.24
C ASN A 79 -13.95 -29.35 16.65
N LYS A 80 -13.79 -28.72 17.81
CA LYS A 80 -12.46 -28.29 18.28
C LYS A 80 -11.54 -29.48 18.48
N ASP A 81 -12.05 -30.57 19.05
CA ASP A 81 -11.30 -31.79 19.35
C ASP A 81 -10.82 -32.55 18.08
N LYS A 82 -11.33 -32.17 16.90
CA LYS A 82 -10.98 -32.80 15.61
C LYS A 82 -9.86 -32.08 14.87
N ILE A 83 -9.36 -31.00 15.44
CA ILE A 83 -8.26 -30.21 14.88
C ILE A 83 -7.04 -30.43 15.76
N GLU A 84 -5.97 -30.94 15.16
CA GLU A 84 -4.71 -31.17 15.88
C GLU A 84 -4.13 -29.86 16.39
N ASP A 85 -3.58 -29.89 17.59
CA ASP A 85 -2.93 -28.73 18.19
C ASP A 85 -1.61 -28.44 17.45
N ASN A 86 -1.44 -27.18 17.03
CA ASN A 86 -0.28 -26.74 16.27
C ASN A 86 -0.05 -25.24 16.50
N GLU A 87 1.20 -24.81 16.59
CA GLU A 87 1.56 -23.41 16.84
C GLU A 87 1.00 -22.43 15.79
N ASN A 88 0.79 -22.90 14.56
CA ASN A 88 0.25 -22.10 13.45
C ASN A 88 -1.28 -22.28 13.27
N ILE A 89 -1.97 -22.89 14.25
CA ILE A 89 -3.41 -23.08 14.25
C ILE A 89 -4.02 -22.47 15.50
N LYS A 90 -5.13 -21.73 15.32
CA LYS A 90 -5.99 -21.28 16.40
C LYS A 90 -7.43 -21.69 16.11
N VAL A 91 -8.07 -22.33 17.05
CA VAL A 91 -9.49 -22.72 16.92
C VAL A 91 -10.33 -21.79 17.77
N LEU A 92 -11.33 -21.14 17.18
CA LEU A 92 -12.20 -20.16 17.83
C LEU A 92 -13.66 -20.41 17.47
N ASP A 93 -14.58 -19.92 18.31
CA ASP A 93 -16.01 -20.19 18.17
C ASP A 93 -16.69 -19.36 17.10
N SER A 94 -16.22 -18.14 16.89
CA SER A 94 -16.88 -17.18 16.00
C SER A 94 -15.88 -16.25 15.28
N LEU A 95 -16.38 -15.56 14.25
CA LEU A 95 -15.64 -14.51 13.57
C LEU A 95 -15.35 -13.33 14.52
N PHE A 96 -16.27 -13.04 15.45
CA PHE A 96 -16.06 -12.01 16.47
C PHE A 96 -14.86 -12.33 17.38
N ASP A 97 -14.77 -13.58 17.85
CA ASP A 97 -13.63 -14.03 18.68
C ASP A 97 -12.33 -13.98 17.91
N ALA A 98 -12.35 -14.35 16.62
CA ALA A 98 -11.18 -14.24 15.73
C ALA A 98 -10.71 -12.80 15.58
N MET A 99 -11.63 -11.86 15.35
CA MET A 99 -11.30 -10.44 15.25
C MET A 99 -10.78 -9.87 16.58
N SER A 100 -11.37 -10.29 17.70
CA SER A 100 -10.93 -9.89 19.04
C SER A 100 -9.52 -10.39 19.32
N TRP A 101 -9.23 -11.63 18.97
CA TRP A 101 -7.89 -12.20 19.09
C TRP A 101 -6.87 -11.46 18.22
N CYS A 102 -7.22 -11.13 16.96
CA CYS A 102 -6.36 -10.36 16.09
C CYS A 102 -6.09 -8.92 16.59
N ASN A 103 -7.04 -8.30 17.30
CA ASN A 103 -6.86 -6.97 17.90
C ASN A 103 -5.90 -6.95 19.09
N THR A 104 -5.74 -8.07 19.79
CA THR A 104 -4.91 -8.18 21.01
C THR A 104 -3.53 -8.77 20.76
N ASN A 105 -3.28 -9.28 19.57
CA ASN A 105 -2.01 -9.87 19.19
C ASN A 105 -1.37 -9.06 18.06
N GLU A 106 -0.04 -9.00 18.03
CA GLU A 106 0.67 -8.46 16.89
C GLU A 106 0.47 -9.38 15.70
N THR A 107 -0.11 -8.87 14.63
CA THR A 107 -0.50 -9.66 13.47
C THR A 107 -0.21 -8.91 12.18
N GLY A 108 0.14 -9.65 11.13
CA GLY A 108 0.16 -9.14 9.78
C GLY A 108 -1.27 -8.88 9.25
N ARG A 109 -1.44 -8.96 7.95
CA ARG A 109 -2.76 -8.79 7.30
C ARG A 109 -3.67 -9.96 7.62
N VAL A 110 -4.96 -9.67 7.80
CA VAL A 110 -5.97 -10.69 8.10
C VAL A 110 -6.83 -10.96 6.87
N PHE A 111 -6.90 -12.22 6.44
CA PHE A 111 -7.66 -12.67 5.28
C PHE A 111 -8.77 -13.65 5.68
N VAL A 112 -10.01 -13.37 5.29
CA VAL A 112 -11.10 -14.34 5.35
C VAL A 112 -11.10 -15.12 4.03
N ILE A 113 -10.95 -16.44 4.13
CA ILE A 113 -10.80 -17.34 2.96
C ILE A 113 -12.01 -18.27 2.78
N GLY A 114 -13.06 -18.05 3.54
CA GLY A 114 -14.32 -18.75 3.34
C GLY A 114 -14.78 -19.63 4.52
N GLY A 115 -15.86 -20.39 4.35
CA GLY A 115 -16.73 -20.49 3.15
C GLY A 115 -17.90 -19.51 3.16
N GLU A 116 -18.96 -19.89 2.45
CA GLU A 116 -20.17 -19.07 2.27
C GLU A 116 -20.69 -18.45 3.57
N SER A 117 -20.84 -19.24 4.64
CA SER A 117 -21.31 -18.73 5.93
C SER A 117 -20.42 -17.63 6.52
N VAL A 118 -19.09 -17.77 6.42
CA VAL A 118 -18.15 -16.78 6.95
C VAL A 118 -18.15 -15.50 6.08
N TYR A 119 -18.20 -15.63 4.76
CA TYR A 119 -18.35 -14.48 3.85
C TYR A 119 -19.67 -13.74 4.10
N THR A 120 -20.77 -14.48 4.32
CA THR A 120 -22.08 -13.89 4.62
C THR A 120 -22.07 -13.15 5.96
N GLN A 121 -21.40 -13.69 6.99
CA GLN A 121 -21.21 -12.97 8.26
C GLN A 121 -20.40 -11.67 8.06
N CYS A 122 -19.34 -11.71 7.27
CA CYS A 122 -18.58 -10.51 6.92
C CYS A 122 -19.47 -9.46 6.26
N TYR A 123 -20.29 -9.86 5.31
CA TYR A 123 -21.22 -8.96 4.60
C TYR A 123 -22.26 -8.35 5.53
N LEU A 124 -22.96 -9.17 6.30
CA LEU A 124 -24.12 -8.72 7.09
C LEU A 124 -23.73 -7.98 8.38
N GLN A 125 -22.60 -8.34 9.00
CA GLN A 125 -22.27 -7.87 10.34
C GLN A 125 -20.99 -7.04 10.42
N HIS A 126 -20.09 -7.18 9.45
CA HIS A 126 -18.74 -6.61 9.53
C HIS A 126 -18.31 -5.87 8.26
N MET A 127 -19.25 -5.43 7.42
CA MET A 127 -18.93 -4.75 6.17
C MET A 127 -18.02 -3.52 6.39
N ASN A 128 -18.22 -2.79 7.48
CA ASN A 128 -17.39 -1.64 7.86
C ASN A 128 -15.95 -2.00 8.32
N LYS A 129 -15.65 -3.29 8.47
CA LYS A 129 -14.31 -3.80 8.81
C LYS A 129 -13.61 -4.43 7.62
N ILE A 130 -14.28 -4.57 6.49
CA ILE A 130 -13.67 -5.11 5.28
C ILE A 130 -12.86 -4.00 4.63
N ASN A 131 -11.60 -4.29 4.33
CA ASN A 131 -10.69 -3.41 3.60
C ASN A 131 -10.73 -3.72 2.11
N ASN A 132 -10.14 -4.84 1.70
CA ASN A 132 -10.10 -5.26 0.31
C ASN A 132 -10.80 -6.59 0.10
N ILE A 133 -11.35 -6.78 -1.11
CA ILE A 133 -11.87 -8.05 -1.60
C ILE A 133 -11.08 -8.44 -2.84
N TYR A 134 -10.33 -9.54 -2.72
CA TYR A 134 -9.58 -10.16 -3.81
C TYR A 134 -10.46 -11.24 -4.43
N LEU A 135 -10.93 -11.01 -5.64
CA LEU A 135 -11.86 -11.91 -6.31
C LEU A 135 -11.24 -12.47 -7.58
N THR A 136 -11.03 -13.78 -7.61
CA THR A 136 -10.73 -14.49 -8.86
C THR A 136 -12.03 -14.88 -9.51
N ARG A 137 -12.31 -14.39 -10.72
CA ARG A 137 -13.50 -14.71 -11.48
C ARG A 137 -13.16 -15.55 -12.70
N PHE A 138 -13.75 -16.72 -12.76
CA PHE A 138 -13.65 -17.62 -13.92
C PHE A 138 -14.81 -17.35 -14.87
N PHE A 139 -14.51 -17.11 -16.15
CA PHE A 139 -15.49 -16.98 -17.21
C PHE A 139 -15.73 -18.36 -17.81
N ASP A 140 -16.70 -19.05 -17.27
CA ASP A 140 -17.13 -20.38 -17.64
C ASP A 140 -18.57 -20.38 -18.16
N ASN A 141 -18.92 -21.37 -18.99
CA ASN A 141 -20.28 -21.63 -19.42
C ASN A 141 -20.99 -22.64 -18.50
N TYR A 142 -20.53 -22.76 -17.26
CA TYR A 142 -20.97 -23.82 -16.37
C TYR A 142 -22.40 -23.56 -15.85
N GLN A 143 -23.31 -24.43 -16.24
CA GLN A 143 -24.67 -24.49 -15.70
C GLN A 143 -24.73 -25.57 -14.62
N CYS A 144 -24.51 -25.22 -13.38
CA CYS A 144 -24.65 -26.13 -12.26
C CYS A 144 -26.13 -26.28 -11.85
N GLN A 145 -26.59 -27.50 -11.66
CA GLN A 145 -27.81 -27.75 -10.89
C GLN A 145 -27.56 -27.28 -9.46
N LYS A 146 -28.45 -26.43 -8.91
CA LYS A 146 -28.29 -25.67 -7.65
C LYS A 146 -28.18 -26.50 -6.36
N MET A 147 -28.15 -27.84 -6.43
CA MET A 147 -28.06 -28.69 -5.23
C MET A 147 -26.63 -28.73 -4.69
N ASN A 148 -26.46 -28.39 -3.43
CA ASN A 148 -25.21 -28.42 -2.67
C ASN A 148 -24.11 -27.42 -3.10
N THR A 149 -24.43 -26.44 -3.94
CA THR A 149 -23.49 -25.36 -4.28
C THR A 149 -23.42 -24.31 -3.18
N LYS A 150 -22.26 -23.68 -3.04
CA LYS A 150 -21.99 -22.57 -2.16
C LYS A 150 -21.68 -21.32 -2.95
N SER A 151 -22.14 -20.17 -2.49
CA SER A 151 -22.00 -18.90 -3.21
C SER A 151 -21.24 -17.84 -2.40
N PHE A 152 -20.68 -16.88 -3.13
CA PHE A 152 -20.11 -15.65 -2.57
C PHE A 152 -21.21 -14.57 -2.54
N PRO A 153 -21.36 -13.81 -1.45
CA PRO A 153 -22.35 -12.72 -1.34
C PRO A 153 -21.91 -11.53 -2.21
N TYR A 154 -22.19 -11.62 -3.50
CA TYR A 154 -21.73 -10.67 -4.52
C TYR A 154 -22.27 -9.24 -4.28
N GLU A 155 -23.40 -9.12 -3.63
CA GLU A 155 -24.04 -7.85 -3.27
C GLU A 155 -23.12 -6.93 -2.46
N MET A 156 -22.17 -7.51 -1.70
CA MET A 156 -21.19 -6.73 -0.93
C MET A 156 -20.32 -5.83 -1.83
N LEU A 157 -20.13 -6.18 -3.10
CA LEU A 157 -19.35 -5.38 -4.03
C LEU A 157 -19.99 -4.03 -4.37
N SER A 158 -21.31 -3.87 -4.14
CA SER A 158 -22.01 -2.59 -4.33
C SER A 158 -21.45 -1.45 -3.47
N SER A 159 -20.79 -1.80 -2.36
CA SER A 159 -20.16 -0.84 -1.44
C SER A 159 -18.65 -0.71 -1.65
N THR A 160 -18.14 -1.21 -2.77
CA THR A 160 -16.69 -1.23 -3.08
C THR A 160 -16.41 -0.58 -4.42
N ASP A 161 -15.15 -0.22 -4.66
CA ASP A 161 -14.65 0.24 -5.94
C ASP A 161 -13.59 -0.74 -6.45
N LEU A 162 -13.63 -1.03 -7.75
CA LEU A 162 -12.61 -1.85 -8.42
C LEU A 162 -11.32 -1.03 -8.55
N ILE A 163 -10.26 -1.47 -7.87
CA ILE A 163 -8.96 -0.79 -7.83
C ILE A 163 -7.84 -1.54 -8.54
N GLY A 164 -8.07 -2.79 -8.92
CA GLY A 164 -7.10 -3.61 -9.64
C GLY A 164 -7.77 -4.67 -10.49
N HIS A 165 -7.23 -4.88 -11.70
CA HIS A 165 -7.70 -5.90 -12.63
C HIS A 165 -6.55 -6.43 -13.48
N THR A 166 -6.44 -7.75 -13.56
CA THR A 166 -5.60 -8.46 -14.53
C THR A 166 -6.34 -9.69 -15.02
N SER A 167 -6.09 -10.11 -16.25
CA SER A 167 -6.69 -11.33 -16.80
C SER A 167 -5.65 -12.23 -17.47
N ILE A 168 -5.91 -13.52 -17.44
CA ILE A 168 -5.11 -14.56 -18.11
C ILE A 168 -6.03 -15.63 -18.70
N ASN A 169 -5.53 -16.37 -19.69
CA ASN A 169 -6.14 -17.62 -20.13
C ASN A 169 -5.30 -18.77 -19.57
N THR A 170 -5.95 -19.74 -18.93
CA THR A 170 -5.25 -20.87 -18.30
C THR A 170 -6.10 -22.14 -18.27
N GLU A 171 -5.43 -23.29 -18.26
CA GLU A 171 -6.09 -24.58 -18.08
C GLU A 171 -6.63 -24.70 -16.65
N CYS A 172 -7.92 -24.98 -16.52
CA CYS A 172 -8.61 -25.19 -15.25
C CYS A 172 -9.27 -26.58 -15.24
N GLU A 173 -9.46 -27.12 -14.05
CA GLU A 173 -10.24 -28.33 -13.82
C GLU A 173 -11.61 -27.92 -13.26
N ILE A 174 -12.68 -28.14 -14.04
CA ILE A 174 -14.06 -27.78 -13.68
C ILE A 174 -14.78 -29.03 -13.19
N TYR A 175 -15.47 -28.95 -12.04
CA TYR A 175 -16.34 -30.01 -11.55
C TYR A 175 -17.53 -30.22 -12.48
N ASN A 176 -17.70 -31.45 -13.00
CA ASN A 176 -18.78 -31.79 -13.94
C ASN A 176 -19.58 -33.00 -13.44
N ASN A 177 -20.47 -32.77 -12.44
CA ASN A 177 -21.37 -33.80 -11.86
C ASN A 177 -20.68 -35.10 -11.45
N GLY A 178 -19.41 -35.01 -10.98
CA GLY A 178 -18.58 -36.17 -10.61
C GLY A 178 -17.11 -35.90 -10.89
N PRO A 179 -16.54 -36.30 -12.03
CA PRO A 179 -15.14 -36.06 -12.34
C PRO A 179 -14.88 -34.60 -12.76
N TYR A 180 -13.68 -34.12 -12.48
CA TYR A 180 -13.22 -32.84 -13.01
C TYR A 180 -12.87 -32.98 -14.51
N LYS A 181 -13.25 -31.97 -15.28
CA LYS A 181 -12.92 -31.86 -16.71
C LYS A 181 -11.98 -30.69 -16.93
N LYS A 182 -10.96 -30.88 -17.76
CA LYS A 182 -9.99 -29.80 -18.09
C LYS A 182 -10.56 -28.94 -19.22
N GLU A 183 -10.51 -27.63 -18.99
CA GLU A 183 -10.90 -26.60 -19.96
C GLU A 183 -10.00 -25.38 -19.84
N ASN A 184 -9.77 -24.68 -20.95
CA ASN A 184 -9.11 -23.38 -20.91
C ASN A 184 -10.17 -22.31 -20.62
N LEU A 185 -9.94 -21.55 -19.55
CA LEU A 185 -10.82 -20.47 -19.15
C LEU A 185 -10.09 -19.13 -19.17
N GLU A 186 -10.83 -18.08 -19.47
CA GLU A 186 -10.43 -16.73 -19.13
C GLU A 186 -10.65 -16.51 -17.63
N VAL A 187 -9.61 -16.02 -16.95
CA VAL A 187 -9.60 -15.85 -15.51
C VAL A 187 -9.23 -14.40 -15.19
N HIS A 188 -10.09 -13.70 -14.46
CA HIS A 188 -9.88 -12.34 -14.04
C HIS A 188 -9.54 -12.29 -12.55
N TYR A 189 -8.45 -11.63 -12.21
CA TYR A 189 -8.07 -11.27 -10.85
C TYR A 189 -8.51 -9.84 -10.60
N LEU A 190 -9.47 -9.66 -9.71
CA LEU A 190 -10.11 -8.40 -9.41
C LEU A 190 -9.82 -8.01 -7.97
N ILE A 191 -9.47 -6.76 -7.73
CA ILE A 191 -9.27 -6.22 -6.39
C ILE A 191 -10.27 -5.09 -6.19
N TYR A 192 -11.16 -5.27 -5.23
CA TYR A 192 -12.13 -4.27 -4.82
C TYR A 192 -11.73 -3.69 -3.45
N GLN A 193 -11.87 -2.41 -3.27
CA GLN A 193 -11.67 -1.73 -2.00
C GLN A 193 -12.98 -1.19 -1.46
N ASN A 194 -13.24 -1.41 -0.18
CA ASN A 194 -14.43 -0.90 0.48
C ASN A 194 -14.35 0.63 0.62
N ARG A 195 -15.38 1.34 0.16
CA ARG A 195 -15.45 2.81 0.22
C ARG A 195 -15.34 3.36 1.64
N ASN A 196 -15.80 2.62 2.65
CA ASN A 196 -15.73 3.05 4.03
C ASN A 196 -14.34 2.94 4.66
N THR A 197 -13.44 2.12 4.07
CA THR A 197 -12.07 1.94 4.54
C THR A 197 -11.05 2.60 3.62
N GLN A 198 -11.50 3.18 2.51
CA GLN A 198 -10.62 3.91 1.60
C GLN A 198 -9.98 5.10 2.33
N ASN A 199 -8.70 5.25 2.14
CA ASN A 199 -8.01 6.49 2.49
C ASN A 199 -8.43 7.58 1.50
N LYS A 200 -9.45 8.36 1.87
CA LYS A 200 -10.01 9.43 1.01
C LYS A 200 -8.96 10.44 0.55
N GLU A 201 -7.93 10.61 1.34
CA GLU A 201 -6.83 11.53 1.03
C GLU A 201 -5.91 10.95 -0.06
N GLU A 202 -5.66 9.65 -0.02
CA GLU A 202 -4.88 8.95 -1.04
C GLU A 202 -5.63 8.83 -2.38
N ILE A 203 -6.96 8.76 -2.35
CA ILE A 203 -7.79 8.76 -3.55
C ILE A 203 -7.57 10.02 -4.40
N GLN A 204 -7.32 11.17 -3.78
CA GLN A 204 -7.00 12.38 -4.53
C GLN A 204 -5.75 12.17 -5.40
N TYR A 205 -4.72 11.50 -4.85
CA TYR A 205 -3.51 11.14 -5.61
C TYR A 205 -3.82 10.18 -6.75
N LEU A 206 -4.61 9.13 -6.49
CA LEU A 206 -4.97 8.14 -7.52
C LEU A 206 -5.81 8.74 -8.63
N ASN A 207 -6.77 9.61 -8.29
CA ASN A 207 -7.59 10.33 -9.26
C ASN A 207 -6.75 11.30 -10.11
N LEU A 208 -5.82 12.01 -9.47
CA LEU A 208 -4.90 12.89 -10.18
C LEU A 208 -3.99 12.09 -11.13
N LEU A 209 -3.45 10.96 -10.68
CA LEU A 209 -2.66 10.06 -11.53
C LEU A 209 -3.47 9.58 -12.74
N HIS A 210 -4.72 9.14 -12.52
CA HIS A 210 -5.62 8.74 -13.60
C HIS A 210 -5.90 9.88 -14.58
N LYS A 211 -6.20 11.08 -14.09
CA LYS A 211 -6.40 12.27 -14.89
C LYS A 211 -5.17 12.58 -15.77
N ILE A 212 -3.97 12.56 -15.18
CA ILE A 212 -2.72 12.80 -15.92
C ILE A 212 -2.52 11.74 -17.01
N MET A 213 -2.82 10.48 -16.73
CA MET A 213 -2.69 9.39 -17.71
C MET A 213 -3.67 9.53 -18.89
N CYS A 214 -4.89 10.04 -18.64
CA CYS A 214 -5.95 10.15 -19.65
C CYS A 214 -5.91 11.50 -20.39
N GLU A 215 -5.57 12.58 -19.71
CA GLU A 215 -5.76 13.95 -20.18
C GLU A 215 -4.47 14.79 -20.15
N GLY A 216 -3.38 14.25 -19.59
CA GLY A 216 -2.12 14.99 -19.40
C GLY A 216 -1.44 15.34 -20.70
N TRP A 217 -0.80 16.51 -20.71
CA TRP A 217 0.03 16.94 -21.84
C TRP A 217 1.30 16.10 -21.93
N ARG A 218 1.49 15.45 -23.08
CA ARG A 218 2.71 14.70 -23.37
C ARG A 218 3.85 15.65 -23.70
N THR A 219 4.92 15.59 -22.94
CA THR A 219 6.13 16.40 -23.14
C THR A 219 7.36 15.49 -23.19
N GLU A 220 8.27 15.77 -24.12
CA GLU A 220 9.56 15.10 -24.16
C GLU A 220 10.55 15.88 -23.29
N SER A 221 11.03 15.22 -22.22
CA SER A 221 12.10 15.73 -21.37
C SER A 221 13.46 15.15 -21.78
N ARG A 222 14.55 15.65 -21.21
CA ARG A 222 15.91 15.18 -21.55
C ARG A 222 16.10 13.66 -21.40
N ASN A 223 15.36 13.02 -20.50
CA ASN A 223 15.58 11.61 -20.12
C ASN A 223 14.39 10.71 -20.40
N SER A 224 13.19 11.24 -20.65
CA SER A 224 11.98 10.44 -20.79
C SER A 224 10.81 11.24 -21.36
N ILE A 225 9.76 10.54 -21.76
CA ILE A 225 8.44 11.12 -22.04
C ILE A 225 7.73 11.30 -20.71
N THR A 226 7.18 12.49 -20.46
CA THR A 226 6.37 12.82 -19.29
C THR A 226 4.96 13.22 -19.70
N TYR A 227 4.00 12.88 -18.86
CA TYR A 227 2.63 13.39 -18.94
C TYR A 227 2.42 14.32 -17.75
N SER A 228 1.87 15.49 -17.97
CA SER A 228 1.71 16.51 -16.94
C SER A 228 0.39 17.25 -17.05
N THR A 229 -0.06 17.82 -15.95
CA THR A 229 -1.15 18.80 -15.87
C THR A 229 -0.70 19.96 -15.02
N PHE A 230 -1.41 21.07 -15.06
CA PHE A 230 -1.02 22.29 -14.36
C PHE A 230 -2.10 22.73 -13.38
N GLY A 231 -1.70 23.17 -12.19
CA GLY A 231 -2.59 23.80 -11.22
C GLY A 231 -3.47 22.83 -10.43
N GLU A 232 -3.05 21.59 -10.23
CA GLU A 232 -3.79 20.60 -9.45
C GLU A 232 -3.58 20.81 -7.93
N ARG A 233 -4.61 20.42 -7.17
CA ARG A 233 -4.62 20.56 -5.72
C ARG A 233 -4.94 19.22 -5.05
N MET A 234 -4.18 18.87 -4.01
CA MET A 234 -4.52 17.83 -3.04
C MET A 234 -4.60 18.44 -1.65
N SER A 235 -5.53 17.96 -0.83
CA SER A 235 -5.76 18.45 0.53
C SER A 235 -5.75 17.27 1.51
N PHE A 236 -4.94 17.38 2.57
CA PHE A 236 -4.73 16.32 3.56
C PHE A 236 -5.08 16.83 4.94
N ASN A 237 -5.87 16.05 5.71
CA ASN A 237 -6.14 16.32 7.10
C ASN A 237 -5.07 15.63 7.97
N MET A 238 -4.18 16.41 8.57
CA MET A 238 -3.08 15.92 9.42
C MET A 238 -3.56 15.23 10.70
N ASP A 239 -4.81 15.43 11.13
CA ASP A 239 -5.41 14.70 12.26
C ASP A 239 -5.51 13.18 11.98
N ASN A 240 -5.56 12.80 10.71
CA ASN A 240 -5.57 11.40 10.28
C ASN A 240 -4.16 10.78 10.22
N GLY A 241 -3.14 11.53 10.58
CA GLY A 241 -1.74 11.13 10.52
C GLY A 241 -1.00 11.69 9.31
N PHE A 242 0.26 11.30 9.17
CA PHE A 242 1.09 11.76 8.05
C PHE A 242 0.65 11.12 6.73
N PRO A 243 0.44 11.89 5.64
CA PRO A 243 -0.15 11.40 4.39
C PRO A 243 0.84 10.61 3.52
N ILE A 244 1.30 9.46 4.01
CA ILE A 244 2.11 8.53 3.23
C ILE A 244 1.21 7.68 2.35
N LEU A 245 1.56 7.59 1.06
CA LEU A 245 0.85 6.72 0.11
C LEU A 245 1.03 5.24 0.49
N THR A 246 -0.05 4.48 0.40
CA THR A 246 -0.10 3.04 0.64
C THR A 246 -0.26 2.23 -0.65
N SER A 247 -0.70 2.86 -1.74
CA SER A 247 -0.85 2.28 -3.08
C SER A 247 0.49 1.94 -3.76
N LYS A 248 1.60 2.44 -3.24
CA LYS A 248 2.96 2.09 -3.69
C LYS A 248 3.92 1.97 -2.52
N LYS A 249 5.02 1.21 -2.72
CA LYS A 249 6.08 1.10 -1.71
C LYS A 249 6.78 2.44 -1.53
N MET A 250 6.64 3.03 -0.35
CA MET A 250 7.30 4.29 0.02
C MET A 250 8.49 4.04 0.94
N GLY A 251 9.64 4.63 0.60
CA GLY A 251 10.85 4.59 1.42
C GLY A 251 10.80 5.62 2.56
N TYR A 252 9.84 5.52 3.49
CA TYR A 252 9.61 6.55 4.51
C TYR A 252 10.86 6.90 5.34
N LYS A 253 11.73 5.92 5.62
CA LYS A 253 12.99 6.17 6.36
C LYS A 253 13.92 7.11 5.58
N THR A 254 13.97 6.95 4.27
CA THR A 254 14.75 7.81 3.37
C THR A 254 14.19 9.24 3.38
N ILE A 255 12.86 9.38 3.23
CA ILE A 255 12.15 10.67 3.27
C ILE A 255 12.39 11.38 4.61
N LEU A 256 12.24 10.65 5.72
CA LEU A 256 12.45 11.22 7.06
C LEU A 256 13.91 11.68 7.28
N ARG A 257 14.89 10.90 6.83
CA ARG A 257 16.32 11.24 6.95
C ARG A 257 16.67 12.49 6.16
N GLU A 258 16.14 12.61 4.95
CA GLU A 258 16.30 13.81 4.11
C GLU A 258 15.64 15.04 4.77
N LEU A 259 14.40 14.92 5.25
CA LEU A 259 13.70 16.01 5.94
C LEU A 259 14.48 16.49 7.17
N LEU A 260 14.98 15.57 8.00
CA LEU A 260 15.80 15.90 9.15
C LEU A 260 17.13 16.54 8.76
N TRP A 261 17.67 16.23 7.62
CA TRP A 261 18.86 16.85 7.05
C TRP A 261 18.56 18.30 6.60
N PHE A 262 17.42 18.56 5.93
CA PHE A 262 16.97 19.93 5.64
C PHE A 262 16.74 20.76 6.92
N ILE A 263 16.08 20.19 7.93
CA ILE A 263 15.81 20.87 9.21
C ILE A 263 17.10 21.30 9.91
N ARG A 264 18.19 20.55 9.75
CA ARG A 264 19.51 20.96 10.30
C ARG A 264 20.22 22.05 9.50
N GLY A 265 19.72 22.39 8.32
CA GLY A 265 20.38 23.36 7.44
C GLY A 265 21.59 22.79 6.70
N SER A 266 21.81 21.47 6.75
CA SER A 266 22.95 20.83 6.10
C SER A 266 22.85 20.87 4.57
N THR A 267 24.00 20.93 3.91
CA THR A 267 24.15 20.92 2.45
C THR A 267 25.11 19.82 1.98
N SER A 268 25.68 19.05 2.91
CA SER A 268 26.61 17.95 2.62
C SER A 268 25.86 16.65 2.30
N ASN A 269 26.02 16.14 1.07
CA ASN A 269 25.48 14.82 0.70
C ASN A 269 26.16 13.67 1.45
N GLN A 270 27.41 13.86 1.96
CA GLN A 270 28.08 12.81 2.74
C GLN A 270 27.27 12.41 3.98
N GLU A 271 26.63 13.37 4.66
CA GLU A 271 25.77 13.08 5.82
C GLU A 271 24.56 12.18 5.45
N LEU A 272 24.07 12.27 4.22
CA LEU A 272 22.99 11.42 3.72
C LEU A 272 23.51 10.03 3.33
N LEU A 273 24.69 9.96 2.70
CA LEU A 273 25.34 8.70 2.34
C LEU A 273 25.66 7.87 3.60
N ASP A 274 26.15 8.47 4.66
CA ASP A 274 26.41 7.82 5.95
C ASP A 274 25.17 7.18 6.57
N LYS A 275 23.97 7.66 6.17
CA LYS A 275 22.67 7.13 6.56
C LYS A 275 22.03 6.25 5.48
N ASN A 276 22.79 5.83 4.49
CA ASN A 276 22.31 5.04 3.35
C ASN A 276 21.17 5.72 2.59
N VAL A 277 21.28 7.04 2.35
CA VAL A 277 20.35 7.85 1.54
C VAL A 277 21.08 8.34 0.30
N HIS A 278 20.67 7.90 -0.88
CA HIS A 278 21.39 8.11 -2.15
C HIS A 278 20.67 9.07 -3.12
N ILE A 279 19.62 9.78 -2.66
CA ILE A 279 18.77 10.62 -3.54
C ILE A 279 19.60 11.71 -4.24
N TRP A 280 20.55 12.30 -3.53
CA TRP A 280 21.38 13.40 -4.03
C TRP A 280 22.72 12.98 -4.63
N SER A 281 23.05 11.68 -4.63
CA SER A 281 24.39 11.20 -5.00
C SER A 281 24.81 11.62 -6.42
N GLN A 282 23.89 11.56 -7.38
CA GLN A 282 24.20 11.95 -8.76
C GLN A 282 24.42 13.46 -8.92
N ASN A 283 23.70 14.27 -8.14
CA ASN A 283 23.73 15.72 -8.21
C ASN A 283 24.93 16.34 -7.43
N SER A 284 25.62 15.56 -6.63
CA SER A 284 26.79 15.99 -5.85
C SER A 284 28.13 15.50 -6.41
N THR A 285 28.13 14.76 -7.54
CA THR A 285 29.38 14.30 -8.17
C THR A 285 30.16 15.47 -8.76
N ARG A 286 31.49 15.36 -8.80
CA ARG A 286 32.34 16.38 -9.43
C ARG A 286 31.89 16.70 -10.85
N LYS A 287 31.61 15.67 -11.65
CA LYS A 287 31.14 15.81 -13.02
C LYS A 287 29.84 16.63 -13.12
N PHE A 288 28.91 16.43 -12.19
CA PHE A 288 27.65 17.16 -12.21
C PHE A 288 27.86 18.61 -11.79
N LEU A 289 28.62 18.85 -10.73
CA LEU A 289 28.95 20.21 -10.25
C LEU A 289 29.68 21.00 -11.32
N ASP A 290 30.66 20.41 -12.01
CA ASP A 290 31.36 21.03 -13.14
C ASP A 290 30.42 21.43 -14.29
N SER A 291 29.44 20.54 -14.59
CA SER A 291 28.43 20.83 -15.61
C SER A 291 27.52 22.01 -15.28
N ARG A 292 27.45 22.35 -13.97
CA ARG A 292 26.72 23.50 -13.45
C ARG A 292 27.61 24.73 -13.26
N GLY A 293 28.92 24.64 -13.48
CA GLY A 293 29.90 25.70 -13.23
C GLY A 293 30.17 25.92 -11.74
N LEU A 294 29.86 24.95 -10.87
CA LEU A 294 30.03 25.05 -9.44
C LEU A 294 31.41 24.52 -9.00
N THR A 295 32.14 25.33 -8.24
CA THR A 295 33.51 25.02 -7.78
C THR A 295 33.57 24.36 -6.41
N TYR A 296 32.42 24.03 -5.79
CA TYR A 296 32.34 23.33 -4.51
C TYR A 296 33.06 21.98 -4.57
N GLU A 297 33.44 21.45 -3.42
CA GLU A 297 33.96 20.08 -3.36
C GLU A 297 32.87 19.04 -3.73
N GLU A 298 33.31 17.86 -4.12
CA GLU A 298 32.39 16.75 -4.37
C GLU A 298 31.63 16.42 -3.09
N GLY A 299 30.30 16.34 -3.18
CA GLY A 299 29.41 16.13 -2.04
C GLY A 299 28.76 17.41 -1.52
N ASP A 300 29.26 18.58 -1.82
CA ASP A 300 28.63 19.85 -1.47
C ASP A 300 27.58 20.26 -2.50
N LEU A 301 26.33 20.44 -2.06
CA LEU A 301 25.19 20.75 -2.90
C LEU A 301 24.91 22.25 -3.06
N GLY A 302 25.70 23.10 -2.39
CA GLY A 302 25.44 24.52 -2.33
C GLY A 302 24.27 24.90 -1.42
N PRO A 303 23.79 26.16 -1.48
CA PRO A 303 22.77 26.70 -0.57
C PRO A 303 21.35 26.18 -0.87
N VAL A 304 21.17 24.83 -0.88
CA VAL A 304 19.90 24.15 -1.17
C VAL A 304 18.91 24.25 0.00
N TYR A 305 17.75 23.61 -0.11
CA TYR A 305 16.60 23.66 0.81
C TYR A 305 16.90 23.98 2.28
N GLY A 306 17.71 23.17 2.95
CA GLY A 306 18.01 23.31 4.37
C GLY A 306 18.72 24.61 4.70
N PHE A 307 19.66 25.02 3.84
CA PHE A 307 20.35 26.30 4.00
C PHE A 307 19.37 27.47 3.90
N GLN A 308 18.49 27.48 2.91
CA GLN A 308 17.49 28.53 2.76
C GLN A 308 16.49 28.54 3.94
N TRP A 309 16.18 27.41 4.53
CA TRP A 309 15.29 27.33 5.69
C TRP A 309 15.91 27.88 6.97
N ARG A 310 17.24 27.72 7.14
CA ARG A 310 17.92 28.03 8.38
C ARG A 310 18.80 29.28 8.32
N HIS A 311 19.26 29.66 7.12
CA HIS A 311 20.28 30.71 6.92
C HIS A 311 19.96 31.58 5.71
N SER A 312 18.69 31.85 5.43
CA SER A 312 18.26 32.62 4.24
C SER A 312 18.94 34.00 4.21
N GLY A 313 19.57 34.27 3.07
CA GLY A 313 20.30 35.57 2.88
C GLY A 313 21.71 35.61 3.44
N ALA A 314 22.19 34.55 4.09
CA ALA A 314 23.61 34.44 4.41
C ALA A 314 24.45 34.18 3.15
N GLU A 315 25.67 34.64 3.09
CA GLU A 315 26.62 34.33 2.03
C GLU A 315 27.09 32.88 2.16
N TYR A 316 26.75 32.04 1.17
CA TYR A 316 27.19 30.66 1.16
C TYR A 316 28.64 30.52 0.75
N LYS A 317 29.43 29.74 1.51
CA LYS A 317 30.83 29.42 1.23
C LYS A 317 31.00 27.95 0.83
N ASP A 318 30.72 27.04 1.76
CA ASP A 318 30.83 25.59 1.59
C ASP A 318 29.99 24.84 2.66
N CYS A 319 29.88 23.53 2.53
CA CYS A 319 29.11 22.68 3.44
C CYS A 319 29.76 22.46 4.82
N HIS A 320 30.97 22.96 5.06
CA HIS A 320 31.69 22.83 6.33
C HIS A 320 31.65 24.09 7.17
N THR A 321 31.28 25.23 6.56
CA THR A 321 31.23 26.51 7.24
C THR A 321 30.09 26.52 8.28
N ASP A 322 30.41 27.02 9.47
CA ASP A 322 29.38 27.29 10.51
C ASP A 322 28.63 28.58 10.20
N TYR A 323 27.36 28.45 9.91
CA TYR A 323 26.43 29.55 9.61
C TYR A 323 25.59 29.99 10.81
N SER A 324 25.91 29.52 12.03
CA SER A 324 25.17 29.86 13.24
C SER A 324 25.05 31.36 13.41
N GLY A 325 23.83 31.86 13.55
CA GLY A 325 23.58 33.32 13.71
C GLY A 325 23.67 34.13 12.43
N LEU A 326 23.93 33.51 11.26
CA LEU A 326 23.97 34.18 9.97
C LEU A 326 22.67 33.98 9.20
N GLY A 327 22.22 35.03 8.49
CA GLY A 327 20.99 35.02 7.72
C GLY A 327 19.73 34.96 8.58
N VAL A 328 18.62 34.56 7.96
CA VAL A 328 17.30 34.46 8.60
C VAL A 328 16.93 32.98 8.78
N ASP A 329 16.68 32.58 10.01
CA ASP A 329 16.13 31.27 10.35
C ASP A 329 14.60 31.26 10.11
N GLN A 330 14.18 30.94 8.88
CA GLN A 330 12.77 30.91 8.50
C GLN A 330 12.00 29.84 9.30
N LEU A 331 12.62 28.69 9.57
CA LEU A 331 11.97 27.59 10.29
C LEU A 331 11.66 28.01 11.73
N GLN A 332 12.61 28.65 12.42
CA GLN A 332 12.37 29.16 13.79
C GLN A 332 11.28 30.23 13.77
N ASN A 333 11.33 31.17 12.82
CA ASN A 333 10.30 32.21 12.69
C ASN A 333 8.89 31.62 12.48
N VAL A 334 8.75 30.59 11.68
CA VAL A 334 7.46 29.89 11.47
C VAL A 334 6.99 29.24 12.76
N ILE A 335 7.88 28.56 13.50
CA ILE A 335 7.55 27.94 14.80
C ILE A 335 7.07 28.99 15.79
N ASP A 336 7.77 30.12 15.87
CA ASP A 336 7.45 31.21 16.81
C ASP A 336 6.10 31.87 16.45
N LEU A 337 5.85 32.08 15.16
CA LEU A 337 4.54 32.59 14.67
C LEU A 337 3.41 31.64 15.00
N ILE A 338 3.58 30.33 14.75
CA ILE A 338 2.55 29.32 15.07
C ILE A 338 2.22 29.33 16.58
N LYS A 339 3.23 29.53 17.45
CA LYS A 339 3.02 29.57 18.90
C LYS A 339 2.37 30.86 19.38
N ASN A 340 2.76 32.01 18.82
CA ASN A 340 2.43 33.33 19.37
C ASN A 340 1.31 34.05 18.60
N ASP A 341 1.17 33.77 17.28
CA ASP A 341 0.16 34.35 16.38
C ASP A 341 -0.21 33.33 15.30
N PRO A 342 -0.95 32.24 15.63
CA PRO A 342 -1.26 31.16 14.69
C PRO A 342 -2.16 31.61 13.52
N ASN A 343 -2.78 32.77 13.59
CA ASN A 343 -3.59 33.38 12.54
C ASN A 343 -2.79 34.34 11.64
N SER A 344 -1.51 34.47 11.86
CA SER A 344 -0.64 35.36 11.07
C SER A 344 -0.62 34.96 9.61
N ARG A 345 -0.79 35.92 8.72
CA ARG A 345 -0.65 35.74 7.26
C ARG A 345 0.82 35.70 6.80
N ARG A 346 1.78 35.74 7.74
CA ARG A 346 3.22 35.76 7.52
C ARG A 346 3.90 34.44 7.90
N ILE A 347 3.14 33.39 8.13
CA ILE A 347 3.67 32.03 8.35
C ILE A 347 4.08 31.49 6.99
N ILE A 348 5.27 31.86 6.53
CA ILE A 348 5.80 31.53 5.22
C ILE A 348 7.24 31.00 5.41
N MET A 349 7.55 29.88 4.75
CA MET A 349 8.89 29.33 4.63
C MET A 349 9.14 28.99 3.16
N ASN A 350 10.22 29.53 2.57
CA ASN A 350 10.50 29.42 1.15
C ASN A 350 11.95 28.99 0.91
N ALA A 351 12.13 27.96 0.08
CA ALA A 351 13.47 27.51 -0.35
C ALA A 351 13.91 28.15 -1.67
N TRP A 352 12.99 28.73 -2.43
CA TRP A 352 13.30 29.38 -3.70
C TRP A 352 13.87 30.77 -3.46
N ASN A 353 15.20 30.91 -3.60
CA ASN A 353 15.90 32.19 -3.49
C ASN A 353 16.55 32.53 -4.84
N PRO A 354 16.02 33.52 -5.58
CA PRO A 354 16.55 33.88 -6.91
C PRO A 354 18.03 34.24 -6.94
N GLN A 355 18.57 34.77 -5.84
CA GLN A 355 19.99 35.16 -5.74
C GLN A 355 20.94 33.96 -5.63
N ASP A 356 20.42 32.80 -5.22
CA ASP A 356 21.22 31.60 -4.96
C ASP A 356 20.93 30.44 -5.93
N ILE A 357 19.96 30.58 -6.83
CA ILE A 357 19.58 29.51 -7.77
C ILE A 357 20.77 28.98 -8.59
N ASP A 358 21.63 29.90 -9.05
CA ASP A 358 22.80 29.54 -9.88
C ASP A 358 23.95 28.95 -9.03
N LYS A 359 23.87 29.08 -7.69
CA LYS A 359 24.83 28.53 -6.73
C LYS A 359 24.40 27.14 -6.20
N MET A 360 23.23 26.66 -6.56
CA MET A 360 22.70 25.38 -6.12
C MET A 360 23.05 24.28 -7.13
N ALA A 361 23.44 23.10 -6.64
CA ALA A 361 23.60 21.93 -7.49
C ALA A 361 22.30 21.63 -8.23
N LEU A 362 21.16 21.72 -7.54
CA LEU A 362 19.83 21.56 -8.12
C LEU A 362 18.88 22.60 -7.50
N PRO A 363 18.18 23.42 -8.33
CA PRO A 363 17.15 24.34 -7.83
C PRO A 363 16.03 23.59 -7.10
N PRO A 364 15.35 24.21 -6.12
CA PRO A 364 14.19 23.62 -5.46
C PRO A 364 13.07 23.25 -6.45
N CYS A 365 12.46 22.10 -6.25
CA CYS A 365 11.32 21.64 -7.07
C CYS A 365 9.99 22.25 -6.59
N HIS A 366 9.98 22.85 -5.42
CA HIS A 366 8.80 23.45 -4.78
C HIS A 366 9.20 24.72 -4.02
N VAL A 367 8.24 25.57 -3.85
CA VAL A 367 8.34 26.88 -3.21
C VAL A 367 7.81 26.79 -1.79
#